data_96d4bbc0a41ffe0275b3a67582e0cd08
#
_entry.id   96d4bbc0a41ffe0275b3a67582e0cd08
#
_cell.length_a   1.000
_cell.length_b   1.000
_cell.length_c   1.000
_cell.angle_alpha   90.00
_cell.angle_beta   90.00
_cell.angle_gamma   90.00
#
_symmetry.space_group_name_H-M   'P 1'
#
loop_
_entity.id
_entity.type
_entity.pdbx_description
1 polymer ?
#
loop_
_entity_poly.entity_id
_entity_poly.type
_entity_poly.pdbx_seq_one_letter_code
_entity_poly.pdbx_strand_id
1 'polypeptide(L)'
;MRNSEVRGGVLSPETSSGNRYLTMPDSQPILEVHDLHVHFKMLAGIVRAVDGVDFTVERGRCLGIVGESGCGKSVTARSILRLLPSSDTSGQILYHPDGDGQPIDLVSLDAKGDAIRAIRGKDIAMIFQEPMTSLTPVYTIGEQIMESIRQHQNLTEEEAQELAISMLNKVGIPDAERRFADYPHQMSGGMRQRVMIAIALCCEPRILIADEPTTALDVTIQAQILRLIRSLQQDLDMSVIMITHDLAVIAQLADFVVVMYLGQMAEKAPVVELFQDPKHPYTQALLRSIVRPDTPPREQLHSISGSVPDPRNAPSGCRFRNRCPSVHDRCIEDPPVVEFGPQHTATCWLYVDD
;
A
#
# COMPACT_ATOMS: atom_id res chain seq x y z
N MET A 1 -14.93 -5.58 -71.59
CA MET A 1 -13.48 -5.80 -71.46
C MET A 1 -12.91 -4.72 -70.56
N ARG A 2 -12.45 -5.06 -69.43
CA ARG A 2 -11.42 -4.55 -68.49
C ARG A 2 -11.88 -4.76 -67.04
N ASN A 3 -11.36 -5.82 -66.47
CA ASN A 3 -11.39 -6.10 -65.05
C ASN A 3 -10.60 -4.99 -64.29
N SER A 4 -11.15 -4.51 -63.19
CA SER A 4 -10.40 -3.80 -62.15
C SER A 4 -10.56 -4.56 -60.85
N GLU A 5 -9.46 -5.22 -60.47
CA GLU A 5 -9.25 -5.90 -59.18
C GLU A 5 -9.22 -4.85 -58.06
N VAL A 6 -10.12 -4.99 -57.10
CA VAL A 6 -10.06 -4.29 -55.84
C VAL A 6 -9.20 -5.12 -54.86
N ARG A 7 -7.98 -4.68 -54.61
CA ARG A 7 -7.10 -5.23 -53.56
C ARG A 7 -7.62 -4.80 -52.19
N GLY A 8 -8.11 -5.77 -51.44
CA GLY A 8 -8.41 -5.59 -50.01
C GLY A 8 -7.12 -5.42 -49.20
N GLY A 9 -6.93 -4.21 -48.66
CA GLY A 9 -5.88 -3.95 -47.67
C GLY A 9 -6.33 -4.49 -46.30
N VAL A 10 -5.67 -5.52 -45.82
CA VAL A 10 -5.78 -6.00 -44.43
C VAL A 10 -5.06 -4.99 -43.54
N LEU A 11 -5.80 -4.23 -42.75
CA LEU A 11 -5.27 -3.40 -41.69
C LEU A 11 -4.86 -4.32 -40.53
N SER A 12 -3.56 -4.45 -40.33
CA SER A 12 -2.98 -5.04 -39.13
C SER A 12 -3.26 -4.13 -37.93
N PRO A 13 -3.69 -4.64 -36.77
CA PRO A 13 -3.77 -3.81 -35.58
C PRO A 13 -2.37 -3.47 -35.10
N GLU A 14 -1.99 -2.20 -35.19
CA GLU A 14 -0.79 -1.68 -34.51
C GLU A 14 -0.98 -1.81 -33.01
N THR A 15 -0.31 -2.81 -32.43
CA THR A 15 -0.15 -2.95 -30.98
C THR A 15 0.87 -1.93 -30.50
N SER A 16 0.43 -0.71 -30.21
CA SER A 16 1.22 0.27 -29.46
C SER A 16 1.00 0.08 -27.95
N SER A 17 1.37 -1.07 -27.41
CA SER A 17 1.67 -1.20 -25.98
C SER A 17 3.17 -0.99 -25.79
N GLY A 18 3.58 0.27 -25.76
CA GLY A 18 4.94 0.65 -25.36
C GLY A 18 5.24 0.06 -23.99
N ASN A 19 6.21 -0.83 -23.95
CA ASN A 19 6.78 -1.46 -22.78
C ASN A 19 7.34 -0.39 -21.84
N ARG A 20 6.54 0.06 -20.83
CA ARG A 20 6.91 1.06 -19.82
C ARG A 20 7.84 0.52 -18.73
N TYR A 21 8.34 -0.68 -18.89
CA TYR A 21 9.23 -1.35 -17.93
C TYR A 21 10.71 -1.26 -18.33
N LEU A 22 11.09 -0.19 -19.06
CA LEU A 22 12.50 0.11 -19.26
C LEU A 22 13.05 0.62 -17.92
N THR A 23 14.05 -0.07 -17.42
CA THR A 23 14.95 0.34 -16.34
C THR A 23 15.28 1.82 -16.50
N MET A 24 14.66 2.67 -15.67
CA MET A 24 15.12 4.04 -15.50
C MET A 24 16.29 4.01 -14.53
N PRO A 25 17.49 4.46 -14.92
CA PRO A 25 18.54 4.74 -13.97
C PRO A 25 18.08 5.94 -13.11
N ASP A 26 18.35 5.88 -11.80
CA ASP A 26 18.24 6.99 -10.84
C ASP A 26 16.83 7.48 -10.46
N SER A 27 15.89 6.61 -10.09
CA SER A 27 14.80 7.06 -9.23
C SER A 27 15.32 7.14 -7.79
N GLN A 28 15.43 8.37 -7.27
CA GLN A 28 15.83 8.56 -5.88
C GLN A 28 14.74 8.07 -4.92
N PRO A 29 15.11 7.38 -3.83
CA PRO A 29 14.13 6.95 -2.84
C PRO A 29 13.47 8.17 -2.19
N ILE A 30 12.16 8.07 -1.90
CA ILE A 30 11.46 9.05 -1.06
C ILE A 30 11.35 8.55 0.38
N LEU A 31 11.30 7.23 0.56
CA LEU A 31 11.28 6.58 1.86
C LEU A 31 12.07 5.28 1.82
N GLU A 32 12.94 5.09 2.80
CA GLU A 32 13.65 3.83 3.02
C GLU A 32 13.34 3.30 4.42
N VAL A 33 13.09 2.03 4.51
CA VAL A 33 12.86 1.31 5.77
C VAL A 33 13.93 0.25 5.89
N HIS A 34 14.69 0.29 6.99
CA HIS A 34 15.80 -0.61 7.27
C HIS A 34 15.63 -1.28 8.62
N ASP A 35 15.66 -2.61 8.60
CA ASP A 35 15.60 -3.48 9.78
C ASP A 35 14.51 -3.06 10.78
N LEU A 36 13.30 -2.78 10.26
CA LEU A 36 12.21 -2.27 11.09
C LEU A 36 11.66 -3.36 11.99
N HIS A 37 11.69 -3.10 13.29
CA HIS A 37 11.05 -3.91 14.32
C HIS A 37 9.98 -3.13 15.05
N VAL A 38 8.82 -3.75 15.26
CA VAL A 38 7.72 -3.17 16.04
C VAL A 38 7.15 -4.24 16.97
N HIS A 39 7.43 -4.09 18.24
CA HIS A 39 7.05 -5.05 19.26
C HIS A 39 6.07 -4.43 20.26
N PHE A 40 5.08 -5.21 20.66
CA PHE A 40 4.11 -4.82 21.70
C PHE A 40 4.30 -5.68 22.94
N LYS A 41 4.53 -5.04 24.09
CA LYS A 41 4.57 -5.69 25.39
C LYS A 41 3.13 -5.86 25.90
N MET A 42 2.68 -7.09 26.00
CA MET A 42 1.37 -7.46 26.51
C MET A 42 1.50 -8.30 27.78
N LEU A 43 0.41 -8.42 28.57
CA LEU A 43 0.42 -9.26 29.78
C LEU A 43 0.78 -10.73 29.47
N ALA A 44 0.45 -11.21 28.28
CA ALA A 44 0.67 -12.59 27.84
C ALA A 44 2.00 -12.80 27.08
N GLY A 45 2.90 -11.80 27.05
CA GLY A 45 4.18 -11.89 26.31
C GLY A 45 4.42 -10.76 25.34
N ILE A 46 5.42 -10.92 24.49
CA ILE A 46 5.78 -9.94 23.44
C ILE A 46 5.19 -10.38 22.11
N VAL A 47 4.43 -9.49 21.47
CA VAL A 47 3.98 -9.65 20.07
C VAL A 47 4.97 -8.95 19.17
N ARG A 48 5.66 -9.70 18.33
CA ARG A 48 6.56 -9.18 17.29
C ARG A 48 5.75 -8.95 16.02
N ALA A 49 5.07 -7.81 15.96
CA ALA A 49 4.17 -7.50 14.87
C ALA A 49 4.88 -7.17 13.56
N VAL A 50 6.09 -6.60 13.64
CA VAL A 50 7.06 -6.41 12.55
C VAL A 50 8.42 -6.82 13.10
N ASP A 51 9.20 -7.57 12.35
CA ASP A 51 10.41 -8.22 12.85
C ASP A 51 11.47 -8.34 11.74
N GLY A 52 12.19 -7.24 11.49
CA GLY A 52 13.23 -7.12 10.46
C GLY A 52 12.66 -6.94 9.05
N VAL A 53 12.00 -5.82 8.79
CA VAL A 53 11.42 -5.53 7.47
C VAL A 53 12.20 -4.42 6.78
N ASP A 54 12.56 -4.67 5.50
CA ASP A 54 13.35 -3.77 4.66
C ASP A 54 12.65 -3.50 3.33
N PHE A 55 12.37 -2.22 3.02
CA PHE A 55 11.85 -1.84 1.71
C PHE A 55 12.14 -0.38 1.40
N THR A 56 12.02 -0.05 0.12
CA THR A 56 12.21 1.30 -0.41
C THR A 56 10.97 1.72 -1.19
N VAL A 57 10.57 2.97 -1.03
CA VAL A 57 9.55 3.62 -1.86
C VAL A 57 10.25 4.63 -2.75
N GLU A 58 10.13 4.44 -4.05
CA GLU A 58 10.67 5.36 -5.05
C GLU A 58 9.71 6.52 -5.32
N ARG A 59 10.24 7.68 -5.71
CA ARG A 59 9.43 8.87 -6.04
C ARG A 59 8.46 8.58 -7.19
N GLY A 60 7.21 9.04 -7.03
CA GLY A 60 6.14 8.87 -8.02
C GLY A 60 5.71 7.42 -8.26
N ARG A 61 6.24 6.44 -7.51
CA ARG A 61 5.93 5.01 -7.66
C ARG A 61 4.94 4.51 -6.62
N CYS A 62 4.31 3.38 -6.94
CA CYS A 62 3.41 2.68 -6.04
C CYS A 62 4.07 1.40 -5.51
N LEU A 63 4.30 1.34 -4.20
CA LEU A 63 4.70 0.12 -3.49
C LEU A 63 3.46 -0.58 -2.95
N GLY A 64 3.25 -1.84 -3.34
CA GLY A 64 2.24 -2.71 -2.76
C GLY A 64 2.79 -3.49 -1.56
N ILE A 65 2.08 -3.49 -0.43
CA ILE A 65 2.38 -4.37 0.71
C ILE A 65 1.22 -5.34 0.87
N VAL A 66 1.49 -6.64 0.69
CA VAL A 66 0.47 -7.70 0.70
C VAL A 66 0.77 -8.79 1.72
N GLY A 67 -0.27 -9.53 2.08
CA GLY A 67 -0.20 -10.68 2.97
C GLY A 67 -1.52 -10.93 3.69
N GLU A 68 -1.63 -12.06 4.39
CA GLU A 68 -2.83 -12.41 5.16
C GLU A 68 -3.12 -11.40 6.29
N SER A 69 -4.34 -11.40 6.80
CA SER A 69 -4.71 -10.55 7.94
C SER A 69 -3.82 -10.85 9.16
N GLY A 70 -3.40 -9.81 9.88
CA GLY A 70 -2.52 -9.94 11.05
C GLY A 70 -1.03 -10.15 10.75
N CYS A 71 -0.59 -10.10 9.48
CA CYS A 71 0.83 -10.27 9.14
C CYS A 71 1.72 -9.04 9.38
N GLY A 72 1.18 -7.92 9.89
CA GLY A 72 1.97 -6.73 10.25
C GLY A 72 1.85 -5.53 9.31
N LYS A 73 1.14 -5.62 8.18
CA LYS A 73 1.02 -4.55 7.16
C LYS A 73 0.62 -3.19 7.72
N SER A 74 -0.53 -3.12 8.39
CA SER A 74 -1.03 -1.87 9.00
C SER A 74 -0.15 -1.37 10.14
N VAL A 75 0.54 -2.28 10.84
CA VAL A 75 1.52 -1.91 11.86
C VAL A 75 2.72 -1.23 11.22
N THR A 76 3.26 -1.79 10.13
CA THR A 76 4.34 -1.18 9.34
C THR A 76 3.95 0.22 8.86
N ALA A 77 2.76 0.38 8.28
CA ALA A 77 2.26 1.67 7.80
C ALA A 77 2.15 2.71 8.93
N ARG A 78 1.55 2.33 10.06
CA ARG A 78 1.38 3.24 11.22
C ARG A 78 2.71 3.58 11.88
N SER A 79 3.72 2.72 11.76
CA SER A 79 5.07 2.99 12.28
C SER A 79 5.76 4.13 11.53
N ILE A 80 5.57 4.22 10.21
CA ILE A 80 6.10 5.33 9.38
C ILE A 80 5.65 6.67 9.95
N LEU A 81 4.40 6.76 10.37
CA LEU A 81 3.84 7.97 10.96
C LEU A 81 3.96 8.03 12.50
N ARG A 82 4.67 7.11 13.13
CA ARG A 82 4.81 7.07 14.60
C ARG A 82 3.46 7.07 15.33
N LEU A 83 2.45 6.38 14.79
CA LEU A 83 1.07 6.33 15.34
C LEU A 83 0.85 5.18 16.33
N LEU A 84 1.91 4.53 16.78
CA LEU A 84 1.86 3.37 17.69
C LEU A 84 2.49 3.71 19.05
N PRO A 85 1.80 4.43 19.94
CA PRO A 85 2.40 4.99 21.14
C PRO A 85 2.85 3.95 22.18
N SER A 86 2.33 2.72 22.10
CA SER A 86 2.63 1.64 23.07
C SER A 86 3.55 0.57 22.48
N SER A 87 4.16 0.83 21.33
CA SER A 87 5.10 -0.10 20.70
C SER A 87 6.54 0.24 21.06
N ASP A 88 7.37 -0.81 21.15
CA ASP A 88 8.81 -0.72 21.08
C ASP A 88 9.21 -0.80 19.61
N THR A 89 9.63 0.33 19.04
CA THR A 89 9.95 0.48 17.62
C THR A 89 11.44 0.75 17.48
N SER A 90 12.15 -0.07 16.70
CA SER A 90 13.57 0.08 16.37
C SER A 90 13.83 -0.17 14.89
N GLY A 91 15.06 0.02 14.44
CA GLY A 91 15.43 0.12 13.03
C GLY A 91 15.44 1.56 12.56
N GLN A 92 15.37 1.80 11.25
CA GLN A 92 15.38 3.14 10.66
C GLN A 92 14.26 3.30 9.65
N ILE A 93 13.67 4.51 9.61
CA ILE A 93 12.73 4.94 8.58
C ILE A 93 13.21 6.28 8.08
N LEU A 94 13.90 6.28 6.95
CA LEU A 94 14.54 7.46 6.37
C LEU A 94 13.59 8.10 5.35
N TYR A 95 13.13 9.30 5.64
CA TYR A 95 12.31 10.11 4.75
C TYR A 95 13.16 11.16 4.05
N HIS A 96 13.08 11.23 2.72
CA HIS A 96 13.85 12.14 1.86
C HIS A 96 12.92 13.22 1.27
N PRO A 97 12.67 14.35 1.97
CA PRO A 97 11.77 15.39 1.46
C PRO A 97 12.28 16.02 0.16
N ASP A 98 13.59 16.34 0.09
CA ASP A 98 14.22 17.13 -0.97
C ASP A 98 15.31 16.33 -1.68
N GLY A 99 15.08 15.23 -2.26
CA GLY A 99 15.99 14.44 -3.08
C GLY A 99 17.47 14.38 -2.64
N ASP A 100 18.16 15.49 -2.71
CA ASP A 100 19.60 15.63 -2.35
C ASP A 100 19.85 16.10 -0.91
N GLY A 101 18.78 16.31 -0.11
CA GLY A 101 18.88 16.71 1.30
C GLY A 101 19.25 15.56 2.23
N GLN A 102 19.62 15.90 3.46
CA GLN A 102 19.82 14.90 4.51
C GLN A 102 18.46 14.22 4.82
N PRO A 103 18.41 12.87 4.86
CA PRO A 103 17.18 12.17 5.23
C PRO A 103 16.79 12.44 6.69
N ILE A 104 15.50 12.39 6.95
CA ILE A 104 14.95 12.50 8.30
C ILE A 104 14.63 11.08 8.78
N ASP A 105 15.30 10.61 9.82
CA ASP A 105 14.94 9.33 10.45
C ASP A 105 13.69 9.51 11.33
N LEU A 106 12.55 9.03 10.83
CA LEU A 106 11.25 9.15 11.51
C LEU A 106 11.19 8.35 12.81
N VAL A 107 11.99 7.27 12.96
CA VAL A 107 12.05 6.48 14.21
C VAL A 107 12.68 7.28 15.34
N SER A 108 13.64 8.13 15.01
CA SER A 108 14.33 8.98 16.00
C SER A 108 13.48 10.14 16.53
N LEU A 109 12.40 10.51 15.82
CA LEU A 109 11.53 11.63 16.22
C LEU A 109 10.63 11.25 17.41
N ASP A 110 10.40 12.21 18.30
CA ASP A 110 9.37 12.08 19.33
C ASP A 110 7.99 11.92 18.69
N ALA A 111 7.29 10.82 19.00
CA ALA A 111 5.97 10.51 18.43
C ALA A 111 4.89 11.59 18.74
N LYS A 112 5.10 12.44 19.74
CA LYS A 112 4.23 13.56 20.11
C LYS A 112 4.86 14.92 19.79
N GLY A 113 6.08 14.96 19.26
CA GLY A 113 6.83 16.16 18.97
C GLY A 113 6.29 16.92 17.74
N ASP A 114 6.70 18.18 17.63
CA ASP A 114 6.27 19.06 16.54
C ASP A 114 6.89 18.65 15.19
N ALA A 115 8.08 18.06 15.19
CA ALA A 115 8.74 17.60 13.98
C ALA A 115 7.93 16.52 13.23
N ILE A 116 7.44 15.49 13.93
CA ILE A 116 6.62 14.47 13.30
C ILE A 116 5.21 14.99 12.94
N ARG A 117 4.66 15.94 13.72
CA ARG A 117 3.38 16.59 13.41
C ARG A 117 3.45 17.43 12.15
N ALA A 118 4.56 18.08 11.88
CA ALA A 118 4.78 18.84 10.66
C ALA A 118 4.81 17.95 9.40
N ILE A 119 5.20 16.69 9.54
CA ILE A 119 5.26 15.70 8.46
C ILE A 119 3.89 15.02 8.24
N ARG A 120 3.19 14.67 9.33
CA ARG A 120 1.88 14.00 9.27
C ARG A 120 0.84 14.88 8.58
N GLY A 121 0.18 14.34 7.56
CA GLY A 121 -0.88 15.01 6.81
C GLY A 121 -0.37 16.02 5.76
N LYS A 122 0.81 16.60 5.96
CA LYS A 122 1.43 17.52 5.02
C LYS A 122 2.31 16.80 4.00
N ASP A 123 3.33 16.08 4.48
CA ASP A 123 4.28 15.38 3.60
C ASP A 123 3.89 13.92 3.41
N ILE A 124 3.44 13.26 4.48
CA ILE A 124 3.00 11.87 4.47
C ILE A 124 1.58 11.80 5.03
N ALA A 125 0.63 11.48 4.18
CA ALA A 125 -0.77 11.31 4.54
C ALA A 125 -1.17 9.83 4.59
N MET A 126 -2.23 9.50 5.32
CA MET A 126 -2.72 8.14 5.46
C MET A 126 -4.24 8.06 5.31
N ILE A 127 -4.70 7.11 4.50
CA ILE A 127 -6.08 6.65 4.45
C ILE A 127 -6.17 5.40 5.33
N PHE A 128 -7.04 5.44 6.35
CA PHE A 128 -7.22 4.33 7.29
C PHE A 128 -8.24 3.31 6.76
N GLN A 129 -8.13 2.08 7.26
CA GLN A 129 -8.89 0.91 6.82
C GLN A 129 -10.42 1.06 6.94
N GLU A 130 -10.92 1.83 7.93
CA GLU A 130 -12.36 1.94 8.20
C GLU A 130 -12.90 3.36 7.97
N PRO A 131 -13.63 3.62 6.86
CA PRO A 131 -14.22 4.93 6.59
C PRO A 131 -15.26 5.35 7.62
N MET A 132 -15.91 4.38 8.24
CA MET A 132 -17.02 4.63 9.18
C MET A 132 -16.53 5.19 10.51
N THR A 133 -15.33 4.85 10.92
CA THR A 133 -14.74 5.28 12.21
C THR A 133 -13.78 6.45 12.06
N SER A 134 -13.35 6.75 10.83
CA SER A 134 -12.37 7.80 10.56
C SER A 134 -12.97 9.19 10.43
N LEU A 135 -14.25 9.30 10.01
CA LEU A 135 -14.97 10.56 9.96
C LEU A 135 -15.70 10.81 11.27
N THR A 136 -15.51 11.98 11.86
CA THR A 136 -16.16 12.39 13.08
C THR A 136 -17.64 12.75 12.80
N PRO A 137 -18.63 12.03 13.39
CA PRO A 137 -20.02 12.16 12.97
C PRO A 137 -20.70 13.48 13.35
N VAL A 138 -20.11 14.25 14.26
CA VAL A 138 -20.65 15.49 14.80
C VAL A 138 -20.14 16.76 14.11
N TYR A 139 -19.19 16.62 13.18
CA TYR A 139 -18.68 17.71 12.34
C TYR A 139 -19.10 17.53 10.89
N THR A 140 -19.29 18.62 10.18
CA THR A 140 -19.58 18.59 8.75
C THR A 140 -18.37 18.12 7.94
N ILE A 141 -18.59 17.70 6.70
CA ILE A 141 -17.51 17.28 5.79
C ILE A 141 -16.52 18.42 5.56
N GLY A 142 -17.04 19.64 5.34
CA GLY A 142 -16.23 20.82 5.13
C GLY A 142 -15.34 21.15 6.32
N GLU A 143 -15.89 21.13 7.54
CA GLU A 143 -15.13 21.38 8.77
C GLU A 143 -13.95 20.41 8.93
N GLN A 144 -14.16 19.12 8.64
CA GLN A 144 -13.11 18.11 8.77
C GLN A 144 -11.98 18.29 7.72
N ILE A 145 -12.31 18.69 6.50
CA ILE A 145 -11.28 19.01 5.47
C ILE A 145 -10.56 20.30 5.86
N MET A 146 -11.29 21.33 6.25
CA MET A 146 -10.71 22.63 6.63
C MET A 146 -9.82 22.52 7.87
N GLU A 147 -10.11 21.63 8.82
CA GLU A 147 -9.24 21.37 9.97
C GLU A 147 -7.84 20.93 9.52
N SER A 148 -7.76 19.98 8.57
CA SER A 148 -6.47 19.54 8.01
C SER A 148 -5.74 20.65 7.26
N ILE A 149 -6.46 21.47 6.49
CA ILE A 149 -5.89 22.60 5.75
C ILE A 149 -5.33 23.63 6.73
N ARG A 150 -6.10 24.08 7.73
CA ARG A 150 -5.67 25.08 8.73
C ARG A 150 -4.46 24.63 9.55
N GLN A 151 -4.32 23.33 9.79
CA GLN A 151 -3.20 22.80 10.55
C GLN A 151 -1.87 22.92 9.80
N HIS A 152 -1.89 22.86 8.45
CA HIS A 152 -0.69 22.75 7.63
C HIS A 152 -0.44 23.89 6.66
N GLN A 153 -1.47 24.72 6.40
CA GLN A 153 -1.41 25.82 5.45
C GLN A 153 -1.86 27.12 6.13
N ASN A 154 -1.16 28.20 5.82
CA ASN A 154 -1.51 29.53 6.35
C ASN A 154 -2.42 30.26 5.36
N LEU A 155 -3.68 29.79 5.25
CA LEU A 155 -4.73 30.33 4.38
C LEU A 155 -5.79 31.07 5.21
N THR A 156 -6.49 32.02 4.58
CA THR A 156 -7.72 32.59 5.15
C THR A 156 -8.84 31.55 5.18
N GLU A 157 -9.91 31.85 5.91
CA GLU A 157 -11.07 30.95 6.02
C GLU A 157 -11.72 30.71 4.64
N GLU A 158 -11.83 31.77 3.83
CA GLU A 158 -12.37 31.73 2.48
C GLU A 158 -11.50 30.88 1.55
N GLU A 159 -10.19 31.09 1.56
CA GLU A 159 -9.24 30.30 0.75
C GLU A 159 -9.24 28.81 1.15
N ALA A 160 -9.31 28.52 2.45
CA ALA A 160 -9.40 27.14 2.95
C ALA A 160 -10.71 26.46 2.51
N GLN A 161 -11.84 27.19 2.51
CA GLN A 161 -13.13 26.68 2.04
C GLN A 161 -13.09 26.41 0.52
N GLU A 162 -12.54 27.32 -0.27
CA GLU A 162 -12.41 27.15 -1.73
C GLU A 162 -11.54 25.93 -2.05
N LEU A 163 -10.43 25.75 -1.35
CA LEU A 163 -9.56 24.59 -1.51
C LEU A 163 -10.28 23.28 -1.11
N ALA A 164 -11.03 23.28 -0.02
CA ALA A 164 -11.80 22.12 0.42
C ALA A 164 -12.87 21.72 -0.60
N ILE A 165 -13.62 22.69 -1.15
CA ILE A 165 -14.63 22.45 -2.21
C ILE A 165 -13.95 21.95 -3.49
N SER A 166 -12.83 22.56 -3.88
CA SER A 166 -12.03 22.10 -5.03
C SER A 166 -11.60 20.65 -4.87
N MET A 167 -11.13 20.25 -3.66
CA MET A 167 -10.72 18.89 -3.38
C MET A 167 -11.91 17.91 -3.43
N LEU A 168 -13.09 18.29 -2.91
CA LEU A 168 -14.31 17.49 -3.03
C LEU A 168 -14.70 17.26 -4.50
N ASN A 169 -14.54 18.27 -5.36
CA ASN A 169 -14.74 18.13 -6.80
C ASN A 169 -13.71 17.20 -7.44
N LYS A 170 -12.41 17.33 -7.09
CA LYS A 170 -11.32 16.47 -7.58
C LYS A 170 -11.57 14.99 -7.26
N VAL A 171 -12.08 14.68 -6.07
CA VAL A 171 -12.41 13.28 -5.70
C VAL A 171 -13.76 12.82 -6.26
N GLY A 172 -14.49 13.68 -6.99
CA GLY A 172 -15.74 13.34 -7.66
C GLY A 172 -16.96 13.26 -6.73
N ILE A 173 -17.05 14.13 -5.74
CA ILE A 173 -18.26 14.33 -4.95
C ILE A 173 -19.22 15.23 -5.76
N PRO A 174 -20.43 14.76 -6.09
CA PRO A 174 -21.42 15.59 -6.79
C PRO A 174 -21.93 16.72 -5.89
N ASP A 175 -22.18 17.90 -6.47
CA ASP A 175 -22.66 19.09 -5.74
C ASP A 175 -21.76 19.44 -4.52
N ALA A 176 -20.45 19.52 -4.73
CA ALA A 176 -19.45 19.67 -3.67
C ALA A 176 -19.74 20.85 -2.72
N GLU A 177 -20.16 22.00 -3.24
CA GLU A 177 -20.53 23.18 -2.45
C GLU A 177 -21.66 22.88 -1.46
N ARG A 178 -22.71 22.19 -1.90
CA ARG A 178 -23.81 21.78 -1.00
C ARG A 178 -23.33 20.71 -0.01
N ARG A 179 -22.57 19.73 -0.50
CA ARG A 179 -22.09 18.61 0.31
C ARG A 179 -21.05 19.01 1.34
N PHE A 180 -20.42 20.15 1.19
CA PHE A 180 -19.52 20.73 2.17
C PHE A 180 -20.18 20.89 3.55
N ALA A 181 -21.47 21.26 3.59
CA ALA A 181 -22.25 21.40 4.81
C ALA A 181 -22.91 20.11 5.31
N ASP A 182 -22.82 19.01 4.56
CA ASP A 182 -23.41 17.73 4.98
C ASP A 182 -22.56 17.05 6.06
N TYR A 183 -23.22 16.19 6.86
CA TYR A 183 -22.58 15.32 7.85
C TYR A 183 -22.26 13.94 7.26
N PRO A 184 -21.30 13.20 7.84
CA PRO A 184 -20.91 11.87 7.34
C PRO A 184 -22.09 10.90 7.19
N HIS A 185 -23.08 10.93 8.09
CA HIS A 185 -24.25 10.04 8.04
C HIS A 185 -25.20 10.30 6.85
N GLN A 186 -25.09 11.48 6.20
CA GLN A 186 -25.88 11.85 5.02
C GLN A 186 -25.23 11.36 3.71
N MET A 187 -24.07 10.71 3.79
CA MET A 187 -23.29 10.24 2.64
C MET A 187 -23.31 8.71 2.51
N SER A 188 -23.27 8.22 1.27
CA SER A 188 -23.04 6.79 0.99
C SER A 188 -21.64 6.35 1.40
N GLY A 189 -21.40 5.03 1.54
CA GLY A 189 -20.08 4.48 1.86
C GLY A 189 -18.99 4.93 0.87
N GLY A 190 -19.26 4.87 -0.42
CA GLY A 190 -18.32 5.33 -1.45
C GLY A 190 -18.07 6.84 -1.42
N MET A 191 -19.06 7.66 -1.05
CA MET A 191 -18.86 9.10 -0.86
C MET A 191 -18.00 9.37 0.38
N ARG A 192 -18.22 8.68 1.50
CA ARG A 192 -17.37 8.81 2.68
C ARG A 192 -15.92 8.44 2.39
N GLN A 193 -15.70 7.39 1.61
CA GLN A 193 -14.36 7.01 1.17
C GLN A 193 -13.69 8.11 0.34
N ARG A 194 -14.42 8.73 -0.60
CA ARG A 194 -13.92 9.87 -1.39
C ARG A 194 -13.61 11.07 -0.51
N VAL A 195 -14.42 11.34 0.52
CA VAL A 195 -14.14 12.40 1.50
C VAL A 195 -12.88 12.12 2.30
N MET A 196 -12.64 10.88 2.74
CA MET A 196 -11.38 10.53 3.40
C MET A 196 -10.17 10.72 2.50
N ILE A 197 -10.30 10.39 1.21
CA ILE A 197 -9.26 10.68 0.21
C ILE A 197 -9.06 12.20 0.10
N ALA A 198 -10.14 12.99 0.07
CA ALA A 198 -10.05 14.45 0.05
C ALA A 198 -9.32 15.02 1.26
N ILE A 199 -9.62 14.54 2.47
CA ILE A 199 -8.94 14.94 3.71
C ILE A 199 -7.45 14.56 3.65
N ALA A 200 -7.11 13.35 3.19
CA ALA A 200 -5.74 12.91 3.09
C ALA A 200 -4.92 13.73 2.06
N LEU A 201 -5.56 14.20 0.99
CA LEU A 201 -4.87 14.84 -0.13
C LEU A 201 -5.00 16.37 -0.16
N CYS A 202 -5.76 17.00 0.73
CA CYS A 202 -5.99 18.46 0.73
C CYS A 202 -4.71 19.29 0.95
N CYS A 203 -3.66 18.68 1.50
CA CYS A 203 -2.34 19.30 1.66
C CYS A 203 -1.31 18.85 0.61
N GLU A 204 -1.74 18.14 -0.44
CA GLU A 204 -0.91 17.64 -1.55
C GLU A 204 0.35 16.89 -1.05
N PRO A 205 0.16 15.77 -0.32
CA PRO A 205 1.27 15.05 0.30
C PRO A 205 2.19 14.42 -0.75
N ARG A 206 3.45 14.25 -0.42
CA ARG A 206 4.44 13.56 -1.26
C ARG A 206 4.30 12.04 -1.20
N ILE A 207 3.80 11.51 -0.07
CA ILE A 207 3.54 10.08 0.12
C ILE A 207 2.11 9.90 0.63
N LEU A 208 1.36 9.04 -0.04
CA LEU A 208 0.06 8.56 0.43
C LEU A 208 0.20 7.10 0.90
N ILE A 209 -0.12 6.84 2.14
CA ILE A 209 -0.28 5.48 2.68
C ILE A 209 -1.76 5.13 2.62
N ALA A 210 -2.14 4.14 1.82
CA ALA A 210 -3.51 3.67 1.69
C ALA A 210 -3.65 2.28 2.34
N ASP A 211 -4.14 2.25 3.59
CA ASP A 211 -4.31 1.02 4.37
C ASP A 211 -5.71 0.43 4.10
N GLU A 212 -5.76 -0.56 3.22
CA GLU A 212 -6.98 -1.23 2.75
C GLU A 212 -8.09 -0.25 2.31
N PRO A 213 -7.83 0.67 1.38
CA PRO A 213 -8.71 1.81 1.08
C PRO A 213 -10.04 1.42 0.43
N THR A 214 -10.23 0.15 0.09
CA THR A 214 -11.43 -0.36 -0.60
C THR A 214 -12.16 -1.45 0.19
N THR A 215 -11.75 -1.73 1.41
CA THR A 215 -12.41 -2.73 2.27
C THR A 215 -13.87 -2.34 2.54
N ALA A 216 -14.77 -3.31 2.49
CA ALA A 216 -16.22 -3.16 2.65
C ALA A 216 -16.94 -2.34 1.56
N LEU A 217 -16.31 -2.11 0.41
CA LEU A 217 -16.95 -1.52 -0.77
C LEU A 217 -17.33 -2.60 -1.78
N ASP A 218 -18.38 -2.35 -2.56
CA ASP A 218 -18.68 -3.21 -3.71
C ASP A 218 -17.63 -3.08 -4.82
N VAL A 219 -17.52 -4.10 -5.67
CA VAL A 219 -16.48 -4.21 -6.72
C VAL A 219 -16.46 -3.00 -7.67
N THR A 220 -17.63 -2.43 -7.97
CA THR A 220 -17.75 -1.28 -8.86
C THR A 220 -17.16 -0.03 -8.22
N ILE A 221 -17.51 0.26 -6.97
CA ILE A 221 -16.99 1.39 -6.20
C ILE A 221 -15.49 1.19 -5.93
N GLN A 222 -15.07 -0.03 -5.58
CA GLN A 222 -13.65 -0.36 -5.44
C GLN A 222 -12.85 0.04 -6.68
N ALA A 223 -13.28 -0.39 -7.89
CA ALA A 223 -12.61 -0.05 -9.12
C ALA A 223 -12.59 1.48 -9.41
N GLN A 224 -13.63 2.21 -8.99
CA GLN A 224 -13.65 3.68 -9.10
C GLN A 224 -12.66 4.34 -8.16
N ILE A 225 -12.57 3.90 -6.90
CA ILE A 225 -11.62 4.42 -5.91
C ILE A 225 -10.18 4.16 -6.33
N LEU A 226 -9.87 2.97 -6.83
CA LEU A 226 -8.52 2.64 -7.28
C LEU A 226 -8.09 3.50 -8.48
N ARG A 227 -9.00 3.70 -9.44
CA ARG A 227 -8.75 4.63 -10.57
C ARG A 227 -8.55 6.07 -10.10
N LEU A 228 -9.34 6.51 -9.13
CA LEU A 228 -9.20 7.84 -8.53
C LEU A 228 -7.82 8.01 -7.88
N ILE A 229 -7.39 7.05 -7.04
CA ILE A 229 -6.06 7.10 -6.39
C ILE A 229 -4.95 7.14 -7.47
N ARG A 230 -5.08 6.33 -8.54
CA ARG A 230 -4.09 6.32 -9.64
C ARG A 230 -4.03 7.64 -10.39
N SER A 231 -5.18 8.26 -10.69
CA SER A 231 -5.23 9.58 -11.33
C SER A 231 -4.57 10.63 -10.43
N LEU A 232 -4.98 10.69 -9.15
CA LEU A 232 -4.43 11.66 -8.20
C LEU A 232 -2.92 11.45 -7.94
N GLN A 233 -2.44 10.20 -7.95
CA GLN A 233 -1.00 9.90 -7.89
C GLN A 233 -0.25 10.58 -9.04
N GLN A 234 -0.79 10.49 -10.26
CA GLN A 234 -0.17 11.08 -11.46
C GLN A 234 -0.30 12.60 -11.47
N ASP A 235 -1.47 13.13 -11.09
CA ASP A 235 -1.75 14.57 -11.10
C ASP A 235 -0.92 15.34 -10.06
N LEU A 236 -0.62 14.72 -8.92
CA LEU A 236 0.11 15.30 -7.80
C LEU A 236 1.58 14.85 -7.72
N ASP A 237 2.03 14.01 -8.65
CA ASP A 237 3.39 13.39 -8.66
C ASP A 237 3.77 12.77 -7.29
N MET A 238 2.78 12.15 -6.61
CA MET A 238 2.99 11.55 -5.29
C MET A 238 3.36 10.07 -5.36
N SER A 239 4.08 9.60 -4.37
CA SER A 239 4.36 8.17 -4.15
C SER A 239 3.24 7.54 -3.34
N VAL A 240 2.95 6.27 -3.58
CA VAL A 240 1.87 5.56 -2.90
C VAL A 240 2.39 4.29 -2.22
N ILE A 241 2.01 4.06 -0.97
CA ILE A 241 2.13 2.77 -0.29
C ILE A 241 0.73 2.18 -0.21
N MET A 242 0.46 1.18 -1.03
CA MET A 242 -0.83 0.50 -1.09
C MET A 242 -0.80 -0.77 -0.25
N ILE A 243 -1.58 -0.82 0.81
CA ILE A 243 -1.72 -2.00 1.66
C ILE A 243 -3.05 -2.66 1.35
N THR A 244 -3.00 -3.94 1.03
CA THR A 244 -4.20 -4.73 0.76
C THR A 244 -3.90 -6.23 0.92
N HIS A 245 -4.94 -7.04 1.09
CA HIS A 245 -4.88 -8.49 0.94
C HIS A 245 -5.30 -8.94 -0.47
N ASP A 246 -5.74 -8.02 -1.33
CA ASP A 246 -6.20 -8.29 -2.69
C ASP A 246 -5.06 -8.09 -3.70
N LEU A 247 -4.50 -9.20 -4.17
CA LEU A 247 -3.43 -9.20 -5.18
C LEU A 247 -3.89 -8.67 -6.54
N ALA A 248 -5.20 -8.70 -6.86
CA ALA A 248 -5.71 -8.12 -8.10
C ALA A 248 -5.62 -6.59 -8.08
N VAL A 249 -5.79 -5.97 -6.91
CA VAL A 249 -5.54 -4.53 -6.69
C VAL A 249 -4.07 -4.20 -6.94
N ILE A 250 -3.17 -5.01 -6.38
CA ILE A 250 -1.72 -4.82 -6.53
C ILE A 250 -1.28 -4.96 -7.98
N ALA A 251 -1.79 -5.95 -8.71
CA ALA A 251 -1.47 -6.13 -10.13
C ALA A 251 -1.86 -4.91 -11.00
N GLN A 252 -2.85 -4.13 -10.57
CA GLN A 252 -3.32 -2.95 -11.32
C GLN A 252 -2.56 -1.66 -10.98
N LEU A 253 -2.08 -1.52 -9.75
CA LEU A 253 -1.58 -0.24 -9.24
C LEU A 253 -0.09 -0.24 -8.91
N ALA A 254 0.43 -1.34 -8.37
CA ALA A 254 1.78 -1.37 -7.85
C ALA A 254 2.84 -1.46 -8.95
N ASP A 255 3.97 -0.80 -8.73
CA ASP A 255 5.20 -0.97 -9.49
C ASP A 255 6.07 -2.05 -8.84
N PHE A 256 6.13 -2.06 -7.50
CA PHE A 256 6.85 -3.03 -6.66
C PHE A 256 5.93 -3.62 -5.61
N VAL A 257 6.26 -4.82 -5.16
CA VAL A 257 5.47 -5.54 -4.15
C VAL A 257 6.37 -6.11 -3.06
N VAL A 258 5.95 -5.92 -1.82
CA VAL A 258 6.48 -6.58 -0.63
C VAL A 258 5.42 -7.54 -0.11
N VAL A 259 5.76 -8.82 -0.02
CA VAL A 259 4.89 -9.86 0.53
C VAL A 259 5.31 -10.11 1.98
N MET A 260 4.40 -9.87 2.91
CA MET A 260 4.64 -10.03 4.35
C MET A 260 3.93 -11.28 4.90
N TYR A 261 4.62 -12.01 5.74
CA TYR A 261 4.04 -13.12 6.49
C TYR A 261 4.49 -13.08 7.96
N LEU A 262 3.54 -13.01 8.87
CA LEU A 262 3.74 -13.07 10.32
C LEU A 262 4.87 -12.13 10.81
N GLY A 263 4.84 -10.87 10.38
CA GLY A 263 5.78 -9.81 10.77
C GLY A 263 7.09 -9.77 9.99
N GLN A 264 7.35 -10.69 9.09
CA GLN A 264 8.56 -10.73 8.27
C GLN A 264 8.26 -10.58 6.78
N MET A 265 9.27 -10.18 6.03
CA MET A 265 9.21 -10.13 4.58
C MET A 265 9.51 -11.52 4.01
N ALA A 266 8.57 -12.07 3.25
CA ALA A 266 8.73 -13.33 2.53
C ALA A 266 9.39 -13.14 1.16
N GLU A 267 8.93 -12.13 0.40
CA GLU A 267 9.41 -11.84 -0.94
C GLU A 267 9.22 -10.36 -1.29
N LYS A 268 10.14 -9.79 -2.06
CA LYS A 268 10.05 -8.45 -2.62
C LYS A 268 10.47 -8.51 -4.09
N ALA A 269 9.65 -7.95 -4.99
CA ALA A 269 9.94 -7.94 -6.42
C ALA A 269 9.19 -6.83 -7.16
N PRO A 270 9.61 -6.46 -8.39
CA PRO A 270 8.76 -5.79 -9.35
C PRO A 270 7.46 -6.58 -9.55
N VAL A 271 6.32 -5.89 -9.69
CA VAL A 271 5.02 -6.55 -9.75
C VAL A 271 4.94 -7.63 -10.85
N VAL A 272 5.48 -7.35 -12.03
CA VAL A 272 5.47 -8.29 -13.16
C VAL A 272 6.23 -9.58 -12.82
N GLU A 273 7.41 -9.46 -12.23
CA GLU A 273 8.25 -10.60 -11.85
C GLU A 273 7.58 -11.43 -10.74
N LEU A 274 7.01 -10.77 -9.73
CA LEU A 274 6.28 -11.45 -8.65
C LEU A 274 5.14 -12.33 -9.19
N PHE A 275 4.39 -11.83 -10.19
CA PHE A 275 3.27 -12.56 -10.76
C PHE A 275 3.68 -13.65 -11.75
N GLN A 276 4.79 -13.47 -12.47
CA GLN A 276 5.27 -14.43 -13.47
C GLN A 276 6.13 -15.53 -12.87
N ASP A 277 7.01 -15.19 -11.92
CA ASP A 277 8.00 -16.11 -11.36
C ASP A 277 8.17 -15.92 -9.83
N PRO A 278 7.11 -16.15 -9.04
CA PRO A 278 7.16 -16.04 -7.58
C PRO A 278 8.12 -17.07 -6.99
N LYS A 279 9.00 -16.63 -6.10
CA LYS A 279 10.05 -17.49 -5.51
C LYS A 279 9.61 -18.11 -4.20
N HIS A 280 9.06 -17.31 -3.28
CA HIS A 280 8.69 -17.83 -1.97
C HIS A 280 7.44 -18.72 -2.04
N PRO A 281 7.41 -19.92 -1.41
CA PRO A 281 6.25 -20.81 -1.43
C PRO A 281 4.94 -20.17 -0.91
N TYR A 282 5.04 -19.20 0.00
CA TYR A 282 3.88 -18.44 0.45
C TYR A 282 3.32 -17.54 -0.65
N THR A 283 4.16 -16.82 -1.38
CA THR A 283 3.76 -15.99 -2.54
C THR A 283 3.09 -16.85 -3.61
N GLN A 284 3.68 -18.01 -3.91
CA GLN A 284 3.09 -18.98 -4.85
C GLN A 284 1.70 -19.43 -4.41
N ALA A 285 1.53 -19.71 -3.12
CA ALA A 285 0.25 -20.13 -2.57
C ALA A 285 -0.79 -19.00 -2.60
N LEU A 286 -0.38 -17.76 -2.28
CA LEU A 286 -1.25 -16.58 -2.40
C LEU A 286 -1.73 -16.37 -3.84
N LEU A 287 -0.83 -16.44 -4.82
CA LEU A 287 -1.16 -16.26 -6.24
C LEU A 287 -2.07 -17.36 -6.78
N ARG A 288 -1.92 -18.61 -6.29
CA ARG A 288 -2.81 -19.75 -6.64
C ARG A 288 -4.21 -19.61 -6.04
N SER A 289 -4.38 -18.82 -4.98
CA SER A 289 -5.69 -18.60 -4.36
C SER A 289 -6.53 -17.53 -5.07
N ILE A 290 -5.96 -16.81 -6.05
CA ILE A 290 -6.69 -15.80 -6.83
C ILE A 290 -7.69 -16.49 -7.75
N VAL A 291 -8.96 -16.10 -7.65
CA VAL A 291 -10.00 -16.51 -8.60
C VAL A 291 -9.79 -15.77 -9.91
N ARG A 292 -9.60 -16.52 -10.99
CA ARG A 292 -9.46 -15.96 -12.33
C ARG A 292 -10.82 -15.98 -13.06
N PRO A 293 -11.07 -15.05 -14.00
CA PRO A 293 -12.33 -15.04 -14.77
C PRO A 293 -12.58 -16.33 -15.56
N ASP A 294 -11.51 -17.06 -15.90
CA ASP A 294 -11.53 -18.34 -16.61
C ASP A 294 -11.59 -19.57 -15.69
N THR A 295 -11.61 -19.38 -14.36
CA THR A 295 -11.75 -20.47 -13.40
C THR A 295 -13.10 -21.16 -13.59
N PRO A 296 -13.16 -22.49 -13.87
CA PRO A 296 -14.40 -23.20 -14.07
C PRO A 296 -15.36 -23.08 -12.86
N PRO A 297 -16.68 -22.94 -13.08
CA PRO A 297 -17.64 -22.92 -11.99
C PRO A 297 -17.54 -24.18 -11.14
N ARG A 298 -17.46 -24.03 -9.81
CA ARG A 298 -17.33 -25.12 -8.82
C ARG A 298 -15.96 -25.80 -8.76
N GLU A 299 -14.93 -25.25 -9.39
CA GLU A 299 -13.57 -25.70 -9.14
C GLU A 299 -13.19 -25.41 -7.66
N GLN A 300 -12.55 -26.38 -7.03
CA GLN A 300 -12.05 -26.20 -5.66
C GLN A 300 -10.88 -25.24 -5.70
N LEU A 301 -11.06 -24.05 -5.09
CA LEU A 301 -9.99 -23.06 -4.99
C LEU A 301 -8.85 -23.59 -4.13
N HIS A 302 -7.63 -23.33 -4.56
CA HIS A 302 -6.45 -23.62 -3.75
C HIS A 302 -6.41 -22.67 -2.55
N SER A 303 -6.69 -23.19 -1.37
CA SER A 303 -6.48 -22.47 -0.12
C SER A 303 -5.12 -22.83 0.48
N ILE A 304 -4.50 -21.85 1.14
CA ILE A 304 -3.27 -22.12 1.90
C ILE A 304 -3.62 -22.98 3.10
N SER A 305 -3.04 -24.19 3.17
CA SER A 305 -3.35 -25.16 4.22
C SER A 305 -3.00 -24.63 5.62
N GLY A 306 -3.78 -25.02 6.62
CA GLY A 306 -3.60 -24.62 8.01
C GLY A 306 -4.02 -23.17 8.30
N SER A 307 -3.89 -22.75 9.56
CA SER A 307 -4.16 -21.39 10.02
C SER A 307 -2.89 -20.60 10.23
N VAL A 308 -2.97 -19.28 10.14
CA VAL A 308 -1.86 -18.39 10.52
C VAL A 308 -1.54 -18.60 11.99
N PRO A 309 -0.28 -18.87 12.36
CA PRO A 309 0.09 -19.02 13.77
C PRO A 309 -0.17 -17.75 14.57
N ASP A 310 -0.38 -17.91 15.88
CA ASP A 310 -0.47 -16.77 16.79
C ASP A 310 0.86 -15.99 16.79
N PRO A 311 0.87 -14.68 16.53
CA PRO A 311 2.09 -13.86 16.55
C PRO A 311 2.88 -13.91 17.87
N ARG A 312 2.20 -14.28 18.99
CA ARG A 312 2.85 -14.49 20.30
C ARG A 312 3.69 -15.76 20.36
N ASN A 313 3.34 -16.74 19.54
CA ASN A 313 3.99 -18.05 19.46
C ASN A 313 4.45 -18.34 18.01
N ALA A 314 5.04 -17.32 17.39
CA ALA A 314 5.56 -17.46 16.04
C ALA A 314 6.60 -18.59 15.98
N PRO A 315 6.60 -19.42 14.94
CA PRO A 315 7.62 -20.45 14.75
C PRO A 315 9.03 -19.85 14.73
N SER A 316 10.02 -20.55 15.29
CA SER A 316 11.43 -20.20 15.10
C SER A 316 11.82 -20.42 13.64
N GLY A 317 12.86 -19.75 13.15
CA GLY A 317 13.29 -19.87 11.76
C GLY A 317 12.23 -19.37 10.78
N CYS A 318 12.07 -20.07 9.66
CA CYS A 318 11.06 -19.69 8.66
C CYS A 318 9.64 -19.65 9.24
N ARG A 319 9.04 -18.47 9.28
CA ARG A 319 7.69 -18.25 9.85
C ARG A 319 6.60 -19.04 9.12
N PHE A 320 6.80 -19.33 7.82
CA PHE A 320 5.84 -20.07 6.99
C PHE A 320 6.01 -21.60 7.09
N ARG A 321 7.06 -22.14 7.75
CA ARG A 321 7.41 -23.57 7.75
C ARG A 321 6.26 -24.52 8.10
N ASN A 322 5.37 -24.13 9.01
CA ASN A 322 4.23 -24.97 9.44
C ASN A 322 3.15 -25.14 8.37
N ARG A 323 3.19 -24.34 7.31
CA ARG A 323 2.23 -24.33 6.21
C ARG A 323 2.91 -24.52 4.84
N CYS A 324 4.23 -24.59 4.81
CA CYS A 324 5.03 -24.70 3.60
C CYS A 324 4.97 -26.12 3.04
N PRO A 325 4.56 -26.34 1.78
CA PRO A 325 4.58 -27.66 1.16
C PRO A 325 5.99 -28.18 0.89
N SER A 326 7.00 -27.29 0.90
CA SER A 326 8.42 -27.62 0.65
C SER A 326 9.28 -27.48 1.91
N VAL A 327 8.68 -27.66 3.10
CA VAL A 327 9.41 -27.59 4.37
C VAL A 327 10.47 -28.70 4.47
N HIS A 328 11.65 -28.36 4.99
CA HIS A 328 12.73 -29.29 5.28
C HIS A 328 13.49 -28.89 6.57
N ASP A 329 14.46 -29.68 7.01
CA ASP A 329 15.09 -29.54 8.33
C ASP A 329 15.73 -28.15 8.57
N ARG A 330 16.35 -27.55 7.56
CA ARG A 330 16.95 -26.20 7.69
C ARG A 330 15.93 -25.08 7.95
N CYS A 331 14.64 -25.30 7.69
CA CYS A 331 13.59 -24.31 7.94
C CYS A 331 13.36 -24.02 9.44
N ILE A 332 14.00 -24.74 10.35
CA ILE A 332 14.01 -24.43 11.79
C ILE A 332 14.95 -23.26 12.14
N GLU A 333 15.87 -22.92 11.24
CA GLU A 333 16.78 -21.80 11.31
C GLU A 333 16.25 -20.63 10.50
N ASP A 334 16.70 -19.41 10.82
CA ASP A 334 16.28 -18.20 10.11
C ASP A 334 16.77 -18.23 8.66
N PRO A 335 15.86 -18.15 7.67
CA PRO A 335 16.24 -18.24 6.27
C PRO A 335 16.99 -16.98 5.82
N PRO A 336 18.02 -17.13 4.97
CA PRO A 336 18.69 -15.99 4.37
C PRO A 336 17.82 -15.31 3.33
N VAL A 337 18.12 -14.05 3.07
CA VAL A 337 17.60 -13.31 1.91
C VAL A 337 18.42 -13.73 0.69
N VAL A 338 17.73 -14.24 -0.33
CA VAL A 338 18.33 -14.66 -1.61
C VAL A 338 17.92 -13.69 -2.70
N GLU A 339 18.87 -13.24 -3.51
CA GLU A 339 18.67 -12.33 -4.62
C GLU A 339 18.50 -13.12 -5.94
N PHE A 340 17.47 -12.78 -6.73
CA PHE A 340 17.16 -13.37 -8.04
C PHE A 340 17.32 -12.38 -9.20
N GLY A 341 17.56 -11.12 -8.87
CA GLY A 341 17.72 -10.01 -9.80
C GLY A 341 17.90 -8.69 -9.06
N PRO A 342 18.07 -7.57 -9.78
CA PRO A 342 18.43 -6.28 -9.16
C PRO A 342 17.46 -5.79 -8.06
N GLN A 343 16.22 -6.27 -8.06
CA GLN A 343 15.18 -5.83 -7.12
C GLN A 343 14.24 -6.98 -6.72
N HIS A 344 14.61 -8.23 -7.02
CA HIS A 344 13.86 -9.42 -6.66
C HIS A 344 14.58 -10.22 -5.59
N THR A 345 14.02 -10.28 -4.39
CA THR A 345 14.56 -11.03 -3.26
C THR A 345 13.50 -11.88 -2.59
N ALA A 346 13.90 -13.05 -2.08
CA ALA A 346 13.03 -13.89 -1.27
C ALA A 346 13.79 -14.46 -0.05
N THR A 347 13.10 -14.55 1.07
CA THR A 347 13.66 -15.06 2.33
C THR A 347 13.33 -16.56 2.46
N CYS A 348 14.14 -17.43 1.84
CA CYS A 348 13.84 -18.85 1.74
C CYS A 348 15.08 -19.73 1.60
N TRP A 349 15.09 -20.87 2.29
CA TRP A 349 16.15 -21.88 2.20
C TRP A 349 16.17 -22.70 0.91
N LEU A 350 15.08 -22.73 0.13
CA LEU A 350 14.98 -23.53 -1.10
C LEU A 350 16.02 -23.17 -2.18
N TYR A 351 16.63 -22.01 -2.08
CA TYR A 351 17.55 -21.46 -3.09
C TYR A 351 18.97 -21.33 -2.59
N VAL A 352 19.29 -21.96 -1.47
CA VAL A 352 20.63 -21.96 -0.88
C VAL A 352 21.19 -23.37 -1.00
N ASP A 353 22.23 -23.52 -1.80
CA ASP A 353 22.97 -24.78 -1.92
C ASP A 353 23.58 -25.18 -0.59
N ASP A 354 23.73 -26.50 -0.37
CA ASP A 354 24.31 -27.09 0.86
C ASP A 354 25.83 -26.82 0.97
#